data_1ba327eb4dff3f73ed7d3c6c6eed3d08
#
_entry.id   1ba327eb4dff3f73ed7d3c6c6eed3d08
#
_cell.length_a   1.000
_cell.length_b   1.000
_cell.length_c   1.000
_cell.angle_alpha   90.00
_cell.angle_beta   90.00
_cell.angle_gamma   90.00
#
_symmetry.space_group_name_H-M   'P 1'
#
loop_
_entity.id
_entity.type
_entity.pdbx_description
1 polymer ?
#
loop_
_entity_poly.entity_id
_entity_poly.type
_entity_poly.pdbx_seq_one_letter_code
_entity_poly.pdbx_strand_id
1 'polypeptide(L)'
;IDAFVSLEESLWAAQGISTVVNVGKSGIYYAINKDHPEIKEELDNAMRRLEDDNPFYLADLYKQYFSMDYTPILSGEEKKWLKEHGAIRIGFLKDDTGISTIEMPDGRFSGAMTDYIQYAAGCLGNQKLDFKLTEYNSYEEETEALKSDEIDMIFHFSQNPDTAEEYHFAFTNTAWTYNLMAVTNKTSFNENESNRIAVPKDDLPLEKHIEYYYPQWE
;
A
#
# COMPACT_ATOMS: atom_id res chain seq x y z
N ILE A 1 2.03 -26.23 -29.66
CA ILE A 1 2.21 -25.05 -28.75
C ILE A 1 1.62 -25.46 -27.42
N ASP A 2 2.42 -25.46 -26.37
CA ASP A 2 1.97 -25.91 -25.04
C ASP A 2 1.31 -24.77 -24.23
N ALA A 3 1.72 -23.51 -24.48
CA ALA A 3 1.14 -22.32 -23.89
C ALA A 3 1.44 -21.09 -24.77
N PHE A 4 0.69 -20.00 -24.56
CA PHE A 4 0.99 -18.69 -25.12
C PHE A 4 0.87 -17.61 -24.04
N VAL A 5 1.56 -16.50 -24.23
CA VAL A 5 1.50 -15.34 -23.32
C VAL A 5 0.61 -14.28 -23.96
N SER A 6 -0.36 -13.81 -23.20
CA SER A 6 -1.29 -12.74 -23.60
C SER A 6 -1.61 -11.85 -22.42
N LEU A 7 -2.27 -10.74 -22.71
CA LEU A 7 -2.93 -9.95 -21.68
C LEU A 7 -4.08 -10.76 -21.08
N GLU A 8 -4.41 -10.45 -19.84
CA GLU A 8 -5.58 -11.01 -19.18
C GLU A 8 -6.85 -10.52 -19.88
N GLU A 9 -7.60 -11.42 -20.46
CA GLU A 9 -8.84 -11.13 -21.16
C GLU A 9 -9.91 -12.16 -20.81
N SER A 10 -11.12 -11.69 -20.56
CA SER A 10 -12.29 -12.55 -20.31
C SER A 10 -12.61 -13.49 -21.49
N LEU A 11 -12.16 -13.11 -22.69
CA LEU A 11 -12.34 -13.89 -23.93
C LEU A 11 -11.73 -15.29 -23.84
N TRP A 12 -10.59 -15.43 -23.18
CA TRP A 12 -9.89 -16.73 -23.09
C TRP A 12 -10.68 -17.74 -22.28
N ALA A 13 -11.25 -17.32 -21.15
CA ALA A 13 -12.09 -18.22 -20.36
C ALA A 13 -13.37 -18.63 -21.10
N ALA A 14 -13.97 -17.72 -21.86
CA ALA A 14 -15.13 -18.06 -22.69
C ALA A 14 -14.80 -19.11 -23.75
N GLN A 15 -13.52 -19.25 -24.11
CA GLN A 15 -13.02 -20.28 -25.03
C GLN A 15 -12.49 -21.53 -24.33
N GLY A 16 -12.65 -21.64 -23.01
CA GLY A 16 -12.17 -22.77 -22.23
C GLY A 16 -10.66 -22.77 -22.00
N ILE A 17 -10.00 -21.63 -22.20
CA ILE A 17 -8.56 -21.46 -21.96
C ILE A 17 -8.38 -20.85 -20.57
N SER A 18 -7.60 -21.48 -19.72
CA SER A 18 -7.34 -21.05 -18.37
C SER A 18 -5.92 -20.53 -18.18
N THR A 19 -5.77 -19.50 -17.37
CA THR A 19 -4.47 -18.99 -16.93
C THR A 19 -3.79 -20.03 -16.04
N VAL A 20 -2.54 -20.35 -16.35
CA VAL A 20 -1.74 -21.34 -15.60
C VAL A 20 -0.63 -20.70 -14.79
N VAL A 21 -0.14 -19.53 -15.20
CA VAL A 21 0.93 -18.80 -14.52
C VAL A 21 0.85 -17.32 -14.87
N ASN A 22 1.10 -16.46 -13.90
CA ASN A 22 1.33 -15.03 -14.13
C ASN A 22 2.83 -14.82 -14.43
N VAL A 23 3.13 -14.31 -15.62
CA VAL A 23 4.52 -14.06 -16.07
C VAL A 23 5.00 -12.63 -15.85
N GLY A 24 4.13 -11.74 -15.35
CA GLY A 24 4.47 -10.36 -15.03
C GLY A 24 3.32 -9.39 -15.25
N LYS A 25 3.61 -8.12 -15.04
CA LYS A 25 2.68 -6.99 -15.27
C LYS A 25 3.22 -6.10 -16.38
N SER A 26 2.35 -5.59 -17.23
CA SER A 26 2.66 -4.59 -18.25
C SER A 26 1.79 -3.36 -18.04
N GLY A 27 2.43 -2.18 -17.94
CA GLY A 27 1.72 -0.91 -17.89
C GLY A 27 1.11 -0.55 -19.23
N ILE A 28 -0.08 0.02 -19.21
CA ILE A 28 -0.74 0.58 -20.38
C ILE A 28 -0.70 2.10 -20.24
N TYR A 29 -0.28 2.78 -21.30
CA TYR A 29 -0.04 4.21 -21.29
C TYR A 29 -0.74 4.89 -22.47
N TYR A 30 -1.13 6.15 -22.27
CA TYR A 30 -1.49 7.02 -23.39
C TYR A 30 -0.22 7.55 -24.06
N ALA A 31 -0.10 7.35 -25.37
CA ALA A 31 0.99 7.93 -26.14
C ALA A 31 0.54 9.29 -26.71
N ILE A 32 1.30 10.33 -26.43
CA ILE A 32 1.00 11.71 -26.82
C ILE A 32 2.11 12.21 -27.71
N ASN A 33 1.76 12.98 -28.73
CA ASN A 33 2.73 13.62 -29.60
C ASN A 33 3.61 14.58 -28.78
N LYS A 34 4.92 14.47 -28.94
CA LYS A 34 5.92 15.28 -28.23
C LYS A 34 5.78 16.78 -28.47
N ASP A 35 5.18 17.16 -29.61
CA ASP A 35 4.94 18.56 -29.96
C ASP A 35 3.75 19.18 -29.19
N HIS A 36 3.03 18.37 -28.39
CA HIS A 36 1.88 18.76 -27.58
C HIS A 36 2.04 18.38 -26.10
N PRO A 37 3.07 18.90 -25.40
CA PRO A 37 3.31 18.57 -23.99
C PRO A 37 2.16 19.00 -23.07
N GLU A 38 1.42 20.05 -23.46
CA GLU A 38 0.24 20.55 -22.72
C GLU A 38 -0.84 19.48 -22.56
N ILE A 39 -1.06 18.63 -23.58
CA ILE A 39 -2.05 17.54 -23.52
C ILE A 39 -1.63 16.51 -22.47
N LYS A 40 -0.32 16.21 -22.40
CA LYS A 40 0.19 15.28 -21.38
C LYS A 40 -0.05 15.82 -19.97
N GLU A 41 0.26 17.10 -19.75
CA GLU A 41 0.08 17.72 -18.44
C GLU A 41 -1.38 17.77 -18.00
N GLU A 42 -2.29 18.15 -18.91
CA GLU A 42 -3.73 18.14 -18.64
C GLU A 42 -4.25 16.75 -18.32
N LEU A 43 -3.81 15.72 -19.07
CA LEU A 43 -4.24 14.35 -18.85
C LEU A 43 -3.70 13.77 -17.53
N ASP A 44 -2.43 14.01 -17.23
CA ASP A 44 -1.82 13.58 -15.95
C ASP A 44 -2.52 14.23 -14.75
N ASN A 45 -2.89 15.52 -14.88
CA ASN A 45 -3.65 16.23 -13.86
C ASN A 45 -5.08 15.68 -13.70
N ALA A 46 -5.74 15.35 -14.81
CA ALA A 46 -7.07 14.75 -14.77
C ALA A 46 -7.05 13.36 -14.13
N MET A 47 -6.07 12.54 -14.46
CA MET A 47 -5.91 11.20 -13.86
C MET A 47 -5.63 11.29 -12.35
N ARG A 48 -4.75 12.20 -11.90
CA ARG A 48 -4.54 12.43 -10.46
C ARG A 48 -5.81 12.84 -9.74
N ARG A 49 -6.55 13.82 -10.27
CA ARG A 49 -7.82 14.22 -9.67
C ARG A 49 -8.82 13.09 -9.59
N LEU A 50 -8.87 12.24 -10.61
CA LEU A 50 -9.74 11.07 -10.59
C LEU A 50 -9.38 10.08 -9.49
N GLU A 51 -8.09 9.84 -9.28
CA GLU A 51 -7.59 9.00 -8.19
C GLU A 51 -7.86 9.63 -6.81
N ASP A 52 -7.68 10.94 -6.68
CA ASP A 52 -7.96 11.69 -5.45
C ASP A 52 -9.46 11.68 -5.11
N ASP A 53 -10.32 11.92 -6.11
CA ASP A 53 -11.78 11.98 -5.93
C ASP A 53 -12.41 10.59 -5.70
N ASN A 54 -11.87 9.56 -6.32
CA ASN A 54 -12.34 8.19 -6.19
C ASN A 54 -11.20 7.17 -6.32
N PRO A 55 -10.49 6.88 -5.22
CA PRO A 55 -9.35 5.94 -5.21
C PRO A 55 -9.68 4.52 -5.71
N PHE A 56 -10.96 4.15 -5.69
CA PHE A 56 -11.42 2.82 -6.13
C PHE A 56 -11.90 2.78 -7.57
N TYR A 57 -11.93 3.91 -8.28
CA TYR A 57 -12.49 3.99 -9.64
C TYR A 57 -11.83 3.00 -10.60
N LEU A 58 -10.51 2.91 -10.61
CA LEU A 58 -9.82 1.96 -11.49
C LEU A 58 -10.09 0.50 -11.10
N ALA A 59 -10.18 0.21 -9.81
CA ALA A 59 -10.53 -1.12 -9.33
C ALA A 59 -11.96 -1.51 -9.73
N ASP A 60 -12.90 -0.57 -9.65
CA ASP A 60 -14.29 -0.78 -10.07
C ASP A 60 -14.40 -0.98 -11.58
N LEU A 61 -13.67 -0.18 -12.38
CA LEU A 61 -13.58 -0.40 -13.83
C LEU A 61 -12.97 -1.76 -14.16
N TYR A 62 -11.89 -2.12 -13.49
CA TYR A 62 -11.27 -3.43 -13.68
C TYR A 62 -12.28 -4.55 -13.39
N LYS A 63 -12.97 -4.48 -12.25
CA LYS A 63 -14.02 -5.42 -11.89
C LYS A 63 -15.16 -5.45 -12.90
N GLN A 64 -15.56 -4.31 -13.45
CA GLN A 64 -16.64 -4.22 -14.42
C GLN A 64 -16.30 -4.86 -15.77
N TYR A 65 -15.08 -4.67 -16.26
CA TYR A 65 -14.68 -5.06 -17.62
C TYR A 65 -13.84 -6.33 -17.69
N PHE A 66 -13.15 -6.65 -16.61
CA PHE A 66 -12.26 -7.83 -16.49
C PHE A 66 -12.76 -8.82 -15.45
N SER A 67 -14.03 -8.74 -15.04
CA SER A 67 -14.63 -9.58 -13.99
C SER A 67 -14.62 -11.06 -14.39
N MET A 68 -13.47 -11.64 -14.24
CA MET A 68 -13.34 -13.05 -13.94
C MET A 68 -13.03 -13.14 -12.46
N ASP A 69 -13.48 -14.21 -11.80
CA ASP A 69 -13.01 -14.55 -10.46
C ASP A 69 -11.47 -14.69 -10.52
N TYR A 70 -10.79 -13.52 -10.50
CA TYR A 70 -9.34 -13.48 -10.50
C TYR A 70 -8.87 -13.92 -9.13
N THR A 71 -8.65 -15.20 -9.03
CA THR A 71 -7.88 -15.75 -7.93
C THR A 71 -6.41 -15.61 -8.32
N PRO A 72 -5.62 -14.78 -7.66
CA PRO A 72 -4.20 -14.67 -7.94
C PRO A 72 -3.58 -16.06 -7.92
N ILE A 73 -2.98 -16.47 -9.03
CA ILE A 73 -2.31 -17.76 -9.12
C ILE A 73 -0.89 -17.56 -8.61
N LEU A 74 -0.66 -18.04 -7.40
CA LEU A 74 0.68 -18.09 -6.84
C LEU A 74 1.55 -19.06 -7.67
N SER A 75 2.76 -18.63 -7.96
CA SER A 75 3.78 -19.49 -8.55
C SER A 75 4.11 -20.68 -7.64
N GLY A 76 4.79 -21.68 -8.20
CA GLY A 76 5.25 -22.82 -7.40
C GLY A 76 6.21 -22.42 -6.27
N GLU A 77 7.04 -21.40 -6.52
CA GLU A 77 7.99 -20.88 -5.53
C GLU A 77 7.28 -20.11 -4.42
N GLU A 78 6.31 -19.27 -4.74
CA GLU A 78 5.49 -18.55 -3.74
C GLU A 78 4.70 -19.51 -2.84
N LYS A 79 4.09 -20.54 -3.44
CA LYS A 79 3.40 -21.60 -2.67
C LYS A 79 4.33 -22.35 -1.74
N LYS A 80 5.53 -22.66 -2.21
CA LYS A 80 6.55 -23.33 -1.42
C LYS A 80 7.00 -22.43 -0.27
N TRP A 81 7.29 -21.15 -0.56
CA TRP A 81 7.70 -20.16 0.44
C TRP A 81 6.65 -20.03 1.54
N LEU A 82 5.37 -19.82 1.18
CA LEU A 82 4.28 -19.71 2.17
C LEU A 82 4.18 -20.94 3.07
N LYS A 83 4.37 -22.12 2.50
CA LYS A 83 4.31 -23.37 3.27
C LYS A 83 5.47 -23.53 4.24
N GLU A 84 6.66 -23.09 3.85
CA GLU A 84 7.89 -23.23 4.64
C GLU A 84 8.02 -22.11 5.67
N HIS A 85 7.57 -20.89 5.34
CA HIS A 85 7.63 -19.72 6.20
C HIS A 85 6.65 -19.80 7.37
N GLY A 86 5.46 -20.30 7.14
CA GLY A 86 4.37 -20.33 8.14
C GLY A 86 3.59 -19.02 8.21
N ALA A 87 3.26 -18.55 9.42
CA ALA A 87 2.52 -17.31 9.60
C ALA A 87 3.38 -16.08 9.25
N ILE A 88 2.82 -15.15 8.48
CA ILE A 88 3.43 -13.85 8.22
C ILE A 88 3.39 -13.01 9.50
N ARG A 89 4.55 -12.57 9.95
CA ARG A 89 4.73 -11.81 11.20
C ARG A 89 4.64 -10.32 10.88
N ILE A 90 3.65 -9.64 11.46
CA ILE A 90 3.37 -8.23 11.17
C ILE A 90 3.52 -7.42 12.44
N GLY A 91 4.38 -6.40 12.39
CA GLY A 91 4.50 -5.36 13.42
C GLY A 91 3.49 -4.25 13.18
N PHE A 92 3.02 -3.66 14.26
CA PHE A 92 2.22 -2.44 14.24
C PHE A 92 2.45 -1.63 15.52
N LEU A 93 2.32 -0.32 15.40
CA LEU A 93 2.41 0.55 16.55
C LEU A 93 1.13 0.52 17.36
N LYS A 94 1.30 0.61 18.66
CA LYS A 94 0.21 0.92 19.57
C LYS A 94 -0.33 2.30 19.24
N ASP A 95 -1.52 2.34 18.65
CA ASP A 95 -2.15 3.55 18.20
C ASP A 95 -3.57 3.66 18.76
N ASP A 96 -3.84 4.79 19.41
CA ASP A 96 -5.16 5.09 19.97
C ASP A 96 -6.12 5.67 18.90
N THR A 97 -5.67 5.91 17.67
CA THR A 97 -6.48 6.57 16.64
C THR A 97 -7.49 5.65 15.97
N GLY A 98 -7.39 4.32 16.15
CA GLY A 98 -8.29 3.33 15.56
C GLY A 98 -8.10 3.10 14.06
N ILE A 99 -7.09 3.73 13.45
CA ILE A 99 -6.73 3.49 12.04
C ILE A 99 -6.00 2.16 11.92
N SER A 100 -5.08 1.88 12.83
CA SER A 100 -4.31 0.64 12.78
C SER A 100 -5.05 -0.54 13.44
N THR A 101 -4.63 -0.99 14.55
CA THR A 101 -5.11 -2.23 15.14
C THR A 101 -5.36 -2.03 16.63
N ILE A 102 -6.51 -2.47 17.08
CA ILE A 102 -6.87 -2.44 18.50
C ILE A 102 -6.99 -3.88 18.98
N GLU A 103 -6.30 -4.21 20.06
CA GLU A 103 -6.53 -5.48 20.75
C GLU A 103 -7.86 -5.43 21.50
N MET A 104 -8.72 -6.38 21.17
CA MET A 104 -10.00 -6.55 21.82
C MET A 104 -9.83 -7.29 23.16
N PRO A 105 -10.77 -7.14 24.12
CA PRO A 105 -10.69 -7.83 25.42
C PRO A 105 -10.58 -9.35 25.36
N ASP A 106 -10.92 -9.94 24.24
CA ASP A 106 -10.83 -11.38 23.98
C ASP A 106 -9.51 -11.81 23.30
N GLY A 107 -8.55 -10.87 23.17
CA GLY A 107 -7.24 -11.09 22.55
C GLY A 107 -7.25 -11.10 21.03
N ARG A 108 -8.38 -10.80 20.38
CA ARG A 108 -8.43 -10.60 18.93
C ARG A 108 -8.03 -9.18 18.57
N PHE A 109 -7.45 -9.03 17.40
CA PHE A 109 -7.19 -7.72 16.83
C PHE A 109 -8.32 -7.30 15.89
N SER A 110 -8.66 -6.02 15.92
CA SER A 110 -9.68 -5.40 15.07
C SER A 110 -9.19 -4.01 14.65
N GLY A 111 -9.57 -3.57 13.47
CA GLY A 111 -9.22 -2.26 12.93
C GLY A 111 -9.03 -2.30 11.42
N ALA A 112 -8.79 -1.13 10.81
CA ALA A 112 -8.69 -1.02 9.35
C ALA A 112 -7.59 -1.91 8.76
N MET A 113 -6.44 -2.01 9.44
CA MET A 113 -5.35 -2.88 9.00
C MET A 113 -5.76 -4.35 9.04
N THR A 114 -6.33 -4.81 10.14
CA THR A 114 -6.74 -6.21 10.30
C THR A 114 -7.77 -6.59 9.24
N ASP A 115 -8.74 -5.73 8.99
CA ASP A 115 -9.77 -5.95 7.98
C ASP A 115 -9.17 -5.98 6.57
N TYR A 116 -8.24 -5.05 6.28
CA TYR A 116 -7.53 -4.99 5.00
C TYR A 116 -6.72 -6.26 4.73
N ILE A 117 -5.93 -6.72 5.70
CA ILE A 117 -5.11 -7.94 5.57
C ILE A 117 -5.99 -9.18 5.41
N GLN A 118 -7.09 -9.29 6.17
CA GLN A 118 -8.03 -10.39 6.05
C GLN A 118 -8.69 -10.41 4.67
N TYR A 119 -9.06 -9.23 4.16
CA TYR A 119 -9.59 -9.10 2.81
C TYR A 119 -8.55 -9.51 1.74
N ALA A 120 -7.32 -9.01 1.85
CA ALA A 120 -6.22 -9.36 0.95
C ALA A 120 -5.94 -10.87 0.96
N ALA A 121 -5.92 -11.48 2.14
CA ALA A 121 -5.77 -12.94 2.27
C ALA A 121 -6.91 -13.70 1.58
N GLY A 122 -8.14 -13.21 1.68
CA GLY A 122 -9.29 -13.77 0.97
C GLY A 122 -9.17 -13.73 -0.56
N CYS A 123 -8.43 -12.74 -1.10
CA CYS A 123 -8.18 -12.64 -2.53
C CYS A 123 -7.21 -13.70 -3.07
N LEU A 124 -6.47 -14.41 -2.23
CA LEU A 124 -5.57 -15.50 -2.63
C LEU A 124 -6.28 -16.85 -2.85
N GLY A 125 -7.61 -16.85 -2.85
CA GLY A 125 -8.43 -18.03 -3.13
C GLY A 125 -8.31 -19.09 -2.04
N ASN A 126 -7.94 -20.30 -2.41
CA ASN A 126 -7.84 -21.42 -1.47
C ASN A 126 -6.54 -21.43 -0.62
N GLN A 127 -5.66 -20.45 -0.82
CA GLN A 127 -4.46 -20.34 0.00
C GLN A 127 -4.81 -19.69 1.32
N LYS A 128 -4.51 -20.39 2.42
CA LYS A 128 -4.67 -19.85 3.75
C LYS A 128 -3.40 -19.07 4.10
N LEU A 129 -3.54 -17.77 4.34
CA LEU A 129 -2.49 -16.98 4.96
C LEU A 129 -2.81 -16.90 6.45
N ASP A 130 -1.87 -17.33 7.26
CA ASP A 130 -1.91 -17.13 8.70
C ASP A 130 -1.08 -15.89 9.04
N PHE A 131 -1.55 -15.06 9.97
CA PHE A 131 -0.86 -13.85 10.41
C PHE A 131 -0.61 -13.91 11.90
N LYS A 132 0.57 -13.41 12.28
CA LYS A 132 0.93 -13.14 13.67
C LYS A 132 1.18 -11.66 13.83
N LEU A 133 0.32 -10.99 14.60
CA LEU A 133 0.41 -9.56 14.88
C LEU A 133 1.21 -9.34 16.17
N THR A 134 2.09 -8.35 16.16
CA THR A 134 2.90 -7.94 17.31
C THR A 134 2.84 -6.44 17.47
N GLU A 135 2.42 -5.99 18.64
CA GLU A 135 2.34 -4.57 19.02
C GLU A 135 3.68 -4.06 19.51
N TYR A 136 4.08 -2.88 19.04
CA TYR A 136 5.29 -2.17 19.46
C TYR A 136 4.91 -0.80 20.05
N ASN A 137 5.75 -0.27 20.95
CA ASN A 137 5.49 1.01 21.60
C ASN A 137 6.13 2.19 20.86
N SER A 138 7.08 1.92 19.95
CA SER A 138 7.75 2.96 19.16
C SER A 138 8.15 2.46 17.78
N TYR A 139 8.32 3.39 16.84
CA TYR A 139 8.87 3.11 15.52
C TYR A 139 10.29 2.52 15.57
N GLU A 140 11.09 2.92 16.56
CA GLU A 140 12.43 2.41 16.73
C GLU A 140 12.42 0.90 17.06
N GLU A 141 11.59 0.49 18.03
CA GLU A 141 11.44 -0.94 18.38
C GLU A 141 10.94 -1.75 17.20
N GLU A 142 9.94 -1.24 16.48
CA GLU A 142 9.33 -1.92 15.34
C GLU A 142 10.29 -2.05 14.15
N THR A 143 11.06 -1.00 13.85
CA THR A 143 12.07 -1.02 12.77
C THR A 143 13.24 -1.94 13.09
N GLU A 144 13.69 -2.00 14.33
CA GLU A 144 14.73 -2.94 14.75
C GLU A 144 14.23 -4.39 14.69
N ALA A 145 12.96 -4.65 15.02
CA ALA A 145 12.35 -5.96 14.89
C ALA A 145 12.31 -6.43 13.43
N LEU A 146 12.03 -5.52 12.49
CA LEU A 146 12.06 -5.82 11.06
C LEU A 146 13.48 -6.09 10.56
N LYS A 147 14.46 -5.28 10.96
CA LYS A 147 15.88 -5.48 10.61
C LYS A 147 16.47 -6.77 11.15
N SER A 148 15.99 -7.22 12.29
CA SER A 148 16.46 -8.46 12.95
C SER A 148 15.71 -9.72 12.54
N ASP A 149 14.83 -9.66 11.52
CA ASP A 149 13.97 -10.76 11.10
C ASP A 149 13.03 -11.29 12.22
N GLU A 150 12.72 -10.49 13.21
CA GLU A 150 11.70 -10.82 14.21
C GLU A 150 10.29 -10.75 13.62
N ILE A 151 10.07 -9.76 12.74
CA ILE A 151 8.86 -9.59 11.94
C ILE A 151 9.19 -9.52 10.44
N ASP A 152 8.21 -9.80 9.60
CA ASP A 152 8.36 -9.84 8.15
C ASP A 152 7.93 -8.54 7.49
N MET A 153 7.03 -7.80 8.12
CA MET A 153 6.54 -6.52 7.60
C MET A 153 6.01 -5.64 8.73
N ILE A 154 6.00 -4.35 8.45
CA ILE A 154 5.39 -3.32 9.28
C ILE A 154 4.13 -2.80 8.59
N PHE A 155 3.09 -2.55 9.35
CA PHE A 155 1.91 -1.81 8.94
C PHE A 155 1.52 -0.81 10.06
N HIS A 156 1.33 0.43 9.77
CA HIS A 156 1.53 1.17 8.54
C HIS A 156 2.85 1.91 8.60
N PHE A 157 3.46 2.18 7.48
CA PHE A 157 4.71 2.95 7.43
C PHE A 157 4.58 4.03 6.35
N SER A 158 4.81 5.28 6.73
CA SER A 158 4.79 6.41 5.80
C SER A 158 6.11 6.47 5.04
N GLN A 159 6.02 6.53 3.72
CA GLN A 159 7.19 6.64 2.86
C GLN A 159 7.42 8.09 2.44
N ASN A 160 8.66 8.56 2.57
CA ASN A 160 9.19 9.65 1.79
C ASN A 160 10.32 9.13 0.86
N PRO A 161 10.84 9.93 -0.07
CA PRO A 161 11.86 9.47 -1.02
C PRO A 161 13.10 8.84 -0.39
N ASP A 162 13.49 9.28 0.79
CA ASP A 162 14.73 8.88 1.45
C ASP A 162 14.56 7.68 2.41
N THR A 163 13.33 7.40 2.87
CA THR A 163 13.10 6.38 3.92
C THR A 163 13.47 4.97 3.51
N ALA A 164 13.28 4.58 2.25
CA ALA A 164 13.64 3.24 1.78
C ALA A 164 15.15 3.02 1.85
N GLU A 165 15.95 4.03 1.47
CA GLU A 165 17.40 3.97 1.49
C GLU A 165 17.94 4.04 2.93
N GLU A 166 17.40 4.95 3.74
CA GLU A 166 17.82 5.14 5.14
C GLU A 166 17.61 3.88 5.99
N TYR A 167 16.45 3.24 5.85
CA TYR A 167 16.11 2.05 6.64
C TYR A 167 16.48 0.73 5.98
N HIS A 168 16.91 0.74 4.71
CA HIS A 168 17.15 -0.45 3.90
C HIS A 168 15.93 -1.35 3.77
N PHE A 169 14.74 -0.75 3.69
CA PHE A 169 13.48 -1.45 3.51
C PHE A 169 13.02 -1.46 2.05
N ALA A 170 12.30 -2.51 1.67
CA ALA A 170 11.52 -2.53 0.45
C ALA A 170 10.08 -2.14 0.77
N PHE A 171 9.53 -1.19 0.02
CA PHE A 171 8.14 -0.78 0.16
C PHE A 171 7.26 -1.46 -0.88
N THR A 172 6.06 -1.85 -0.47
CA THR A 172 5.02 -2.32 -1.38
C THR A 172 4.47 -1.16 -2.22
N ASN A 173 3.55 -1.44 -3.13
CA ASN A 173 2.67 -0.41 -3.65
C ASN A 173 1.86 0.18 -2.49
N THR A 174 1.42 1.44 -2.63
CA THR A 174 0.61 2.12 -1.62
C THR A 174 -0.61 1.28 -1.25
N ALA A 175 -0.68 0.88 0.01
CA ALA A 175 -1.81 0.11 0.53
C ALA A 175 -2.96 1.02 0.97
N TRP A 176 -2.65 2.22 1.46
CA TRP A 176 -3.59 3.17 2.02
C TRP A 176 -3.12 4.60 1.79
N THR A 177 -4.04 5.51 1.59
CA THR A 177 -3.76 6.95 1.47
C THR A 177 -4.66 7.73 2.42
N TYR A 178 -4.10 8.65 3.16
CA TYR A 178 -4.84 9.59 4.00
C TYR A 178 -4.25 11.00 3.87
N ASN A 179 -5.09 11.99 4.10
CA ASN A 179 -4.66 13.38 4.04
C ASN A 179 -3.94 13.78 5.34
N LEU A 180 -2.74 14.31 5.21
CA LEU A 180 -2.07 14.99 6.32
C LEU A 180 -2.63 16.42 6.43
N MET A 181 -3.08 16.79 7.61
CA MET A 181 -3.75 18.05 7.84
C MET A 181 -2.98 18.88 8.87
N ALA A 182 -2.53 20.06 8.47
CA ALA A 182 -2.08 21.06 9.45
C ALA A 182 -3.30 21.72 10.11
N VAL A 183 -3.38 21.61 11.43
CA VAL A 183 -4.49 22.16 12.22
C VAL A 183 -3.99 23.34 13.04
N THR A 184 -4.71 24.45 13.00
CA THR A 184 -4.38 25.66 13.75
C THR A 184 -5.63 26.35 14.28
N ASN A 185 -5.49 27.06 15.42
CA ASN A 185 -6.51 27.97 15.93
C ASN A 185 -6.32 29.42 15.46
N LYS A 186 -5.31 29.68 14.62
CA LYS A 186 -5.09 31.02 14.04
C LYS A 186 -6.12 31.27 12.93
N THR A 187 -6.46 32.54 12.75
CA THR A 187 -7.39 33.00 11.70
C THR A 187 -6.77 32.94 10.29
N SER A 188 -5.45 32.89 10.20
CA SER A 188 -4.70 32.75 8.94
C SER A 188 -3.52 31.83 9.14
N PHE A 189 -3.26 30.99 8.15
CA PHE A 189 -2.09 30.14 8.06
C PHE A 189 -1.57 30.21 6.63
N ASN A 190 -0.28 30.43 6.46
CA ASN A 190 0.36 30.42 5.14
C ASN A 190 1.44 29.34 5.13
N GLU A 191 1.24 28.31 4.35
CA GLU A 191 2.13 27.16 4.24
C GLU A 191 3.52 27.51 3.71
N ASN A 192 3.64 28.61 2.95
CA ASN A 192 4.90 29.04 2.35
C ASN A 192 5.78 29.90 3.29
N GLU A 193 5.29 30.17 4.48
CA GLU A 193 6.04 30.91 5.49
C GLU A 193 6.68 29.95 6.51
N SER A 194 7.69 30.45 7.25
CA SER A 194 8.21 29.72 8.41
C SER A 194 7.13 29.59 9.47
N ASN A 195 6.80 28.35 9.81
CA ASN A 195 5.81 28.01 10.83
C ASN A 195 6.42 27.03 11.83
N ARG A 196 6.11 27.20 13.10
CA ARG A 196 6.44 26.18 14.10
C ARG A 196 5.31 25.17 14.16
N ILE A 197 5.64 23.92 13.86
CA ILE A 197 4.69 22.81 13.77
C ILE A 197 5.02 21.79 14.86
N ALA A 198 4.01 21.31 15.53
CA ALA A 198 4.13 20.17 16.42
C ALA A 198 3.66 18.91 15.68
N VAL A 199 4.46 17.87 15.75
CA VAL A 199 4.11 16.51 15.30
C VAL A 199 3.95 15.60 16.53
N PRO A 200 3.23 14.49 16.43
CA PRO A 200 3.20 13.51 17.50
C PRO A 200 4.62 13.06 17.87
N LYS A 201 4.85 12.89 19.16
CA LYS A 201 6.15 12.45 19.64
C LYS A 201 6.46 11.07 19.07
N ASP A 202 7.70 10.89 18.64
CA ASP A 202 8.21 9.62 18.13
C ASP A 202 7.57 9.14 16.81
N ASP A 203 6.81 10.01 16.12
CA ASP A 203 6.32 9.74 14.75
C ASP A 203 7.39 10.15 13.73
N LEU A 204 8.46 9.39 13.70
CA LEU A 204 9.61 9.65 12.84
C LEU A 204 9.27 9.70 11.34
N PRO A 205 8.39 8.85 10.78
CA PRO A 205 7.98 8.98 9.39
C PRO A 205 7.29 10.31 9.06
N LEU A 206 6.44 10.83 9.95
CA LEU A 206 5.78 12.12 9.77
C LEU A 206 6.77 13.28 9.91
N GLU A 207 7.68 13.22 10.88
CA GLU A 207 8.74 14.22 11.06
C GLU A 207 9.59 14.33 9.77
N LYS A 208 10.07 13.21 9.23
CA LYS A 208 10.81 13.15 7.97
C LYS A 208 10.00 13.64 6.77
N HIS A 209 8.71 13.37 6.72
CA HIS A 209 7.84 13.88 5.67
C HIS A 209 7.76 15.42 5.71
N ILE A 210 7.58 16.00 6.91
CA ILE A 210 7.53 17.47 7.09
C ILE A 210 8.88 18.09 6.72
N GLU A 211 10.00 17.57 7.21
CA GLU A 211 11.34 18.06 6.89
C GLU A 211 11.61 18.08 5.37
N TYR A 212 11.15 17.06 4.67
CA TYR A 212 11.38 16.93 3.23
C TYR A 212 10.50 17.87 2.39
N TYR A 213 9.19 17.89 2.65
CA TYR A 213 8.25 18.64 1.82
C TYR A 213 8.05 20.10 2.26
N TYR A 214 8.33 20.39 3.51
CA TYR A 214 8.14 21.72 4.13
C TYR A 214 9.38 22.17 4.89
N PRO A 215 10.55 22.26 4.24
CA PRO A 215 11.83 22.57 4.92
C PRO A 215 11.85 23.95 5.59
N GLN A 216 10.88 24.82 5.29
CA GLN A 216 10.70 26.12 5.92
C GLN A 216 9.96 26.04 7.27
N TRP A 217 9.38 24.89 7.60
CA TRP A 217 8.71 24.71 8.90
C TRP A 217 9.71 24.23 9.96
N GLU A 218 9.47 24.64 11.21
CA GLU A 218 10.34 24.36 12.37
C GLU A 218 9.60 23.54 13.44
#